data_988be77a359c37b26ce8737748f6c9b1
#
_entry.id   988be77a359c37b26ce8737748f6c9b1
#
_cell.length_a   1.000
_cell.length_b   1.000
_cell.length_c   1.000
_cell.angle_alpha   90.00
_cell.angle_beta   90.00
_cell.angle_gamma   90.00
#
_symmetry.space_group_name_H-M   'P 1'
#
loop_
_entity.id
_entity.type
_entity.pdbx_description
1 polymer ?
#
loop_
_entity_poly.entity_id
_entity_poly.type
_entity_poly.pdbx_seq_one_letter_code
_entity_poly.pdbx_strand_id
1 'polypeptide(L)'
;GGSGRVIALSYGERGESGELWKDSDPAHPQTIENVKRVRHGEAERAAEALGADFHCLDLGDYPLQIDTDALEQISEVIREFAPDVLITHTDTDPFNPDHPVAHTAVDRARSLAAGAGVQSAFRTIKPPEFLLFEPHQPELCNFMPTTFVDITPVIEAKVAAMSEMKAQAYLQTYYRERADHRGNHARRASGNSEIRQAEAFMRVIPQVVNAL
;
A
#
# COMPACT_ATOMS: atom_id res chain seq x y z
N GLY A 1 2.12 17.82 -10.10
CA GLY A 1 2.30 16.51 -9.52
C GLY A 1 2.83 16.62 -8.12
N GLY A 2 2.58 15.62 -7.29
CA GLY A 2 3.16 15.47 -5.97
C GLY A 2 4.35 14.52 -5.99
N SER A 3 5.00 14.31 -4.85
CA SER A 3 5.96 13.24 -4.62
C SER A 3 5.27 12.06 -3.94
N GLY A 4 5.74 10.84 -4.21
CA GLY A 4 5.23 9.61 -3.62
C GLY A 4 6.35 8.79 -3.01
N ARG A 5 6.06 8.10 -1.90
CA ARG A 5 6.95 7.11 -1.30
C ARG A 5 6.17 5.85 -0.97
N VAL A 6 6.67 4.70 -1.39
CA VAL A 6 6.14 3.38 -1.06
C VAL A 6 6.98 2.80 0.05
N ILE A 7 6.33 2.47 1.17
CA ILE A 7 6.97 1.80 2.32
C ILE A 7 6.40 0.41 2.45
N ALA A 8 7.24 -0.61 2.25
CA ALA A 8 6.91 -1.98 2.58
C ALA A 8 7.35 -2.30 4.01
N LEU A 9 6.49 -2.91 4.81
CA LEU A 9 6.85 -3.36 6.15
C LEU A 9 7.59 -4.71 6.11
N SER A 10 7.31 -5.53 5.09
CA SER A 10 7.98 -6.79 4.79
C SER A 10 8.20 -6.93 3.28
N TYR A 11 8.94 -7.93 2.86
CA TYR A 11 9.07 -8.28 1.45
C TYR A 11 7.96 -9.21 0.95
N GLY A 12 7.10 -9.72 1.83
CA GLY A 12 6.12 -10.75 1.49
C GLY A 12 6.80 -12.08 1.14
N GLU A 13 7.95 -12.35 1.75
CA GLU A 13 8.84 -13.45 1.38
C GLU A 13 8.28 -14.84 1.70
N ARG A 14 7.36 -14.94 2.65
CA ARG A 14 6.75 -16.22 3.06
C ARG A 14 5.32 -16.35 2.56
N GLY A 15 4.49 -15.31 2.72
CA GLY A 15 3.06 -15.35 2.43
C GLY A 15 2.74 -15.09 0.96
N GLU A 16 3.35 -14.07 0.36
CA GLU A 16 2.95 -13.53 -0.94
C GLU A 16 3.92 -13.85 -2.09
N SER A 17 4.80 -14.81 -1.91
CA SER A 17 5.85 -15.18 -2.87
C SER A 17 5.76 -16.65 -3.33
N GLY A 18 4.55 -17.22 -3.34
CA GLY A 18 4.32 -18.64 -3.62
C GLY A 18 4.93 -19.13 -4.92
N GLU A 19 4.91 -18.32 -5.99
CA GLU A 19 5.49 -18.70 -7.28
C GLU A 19 7.02 -18.87 -7.18
N LEU A 20 7.71 -18.03 -6.41
CA LEU A 20 9.16 -18.15 -6.22
C LEU A 20 9.55 -19.40 -5.42
N TRP A 21 8.66 -19.89 -4.56
CA TRP A 21 8.89 -21.12 -3.79
C TRP A 21 8.59 -22.39 -4.59
N LYS A 22 7.67 -22.37 -5.54
CA LYS A 22 7.28 -23.50 -6.37
C LYS A 22 8.40 -23.95 -7.32
N ASP A 23 9.16 -23.01 -7.86
CA ASP A 23 10.20 -23.24 -8.86
C ASP A 23 11.57 -23.61 -8.25
N SER A 24 11.59 -24.00 -6.99
CA SER A 24 12.84 -24.34 -6.29
C SER A 24 13.39 -25.67 -6.81
N ASP A 25 14.57 -25.61 -7.44
CA ASP A 25 15.36 -26.79 -7.81
C ASP A 25 15.78 -27.56 -6.54
N PRO A 26 15.50 -28.87 -6.40
CA PRO A 26 15.97 -29.64 -5.25
C PRO A 26 17.50 -29.62 -5.02
N ALA A 27 18.29 -29.40 -6.08
CA ALA A 27 19.74 -29.26 -6.00
C ALA A 27 20.18 -27.87 -5.54
N HIS A 28 19.32 -26.87 -5.73
CA HIS A 28 19.54 -25.46 -5.36
C HIS A 28 18.29 -24.88 -4.71
N PRO A 29 17.99 -25.27 -3.46
CA PRO A 29 16.74 -24.89 -2.82
C PRO A 29 16.63 -23.36 -2.66
N GLN A 30 15.43 -22.85 -2.86
CA GLN A 30 15.13 -21.44 -2.65
C GLN A 30 15.39 -21.04 -1.18
N THR A 31 15.90 -19.85 -0.97
CA THR A 31 16.15 -19.28 0.37
C THR A 31 15.32 -18.02 0.59
N ILE A 32 15.06 -17.72 1.87
CA ILE A 32 14.37 -16.47 2.25
C ILE A 32 15.14 -15.24 1.74
N GLU A 33 16.46 -15.24 1.87
CA GLU A 33 17.30 -14.13 1.43
C GLU A 33 17.20 -13.90 -0.08
N ASN A 34 17.16 -15.00 -0.87
CA ASN A 34 16.99 -14.88 -2.31
C ASN A 34 15.60 -14.36 -2.67
N VAL A 35 14.54 -14.83 -1.99
CA VAL A 35 13.18 -14.33 -2.19
C VAL A 35 13.10 -12.84 -1.83
N LYS A 36 13.63 -12.42 -0.68
CA LYS A 36 13.71 -11.00 -0.28
C LYS A 36 14.39 -10.14 -1.34
N ARG A 37 15.54 -10.61 -1.85
CA ARG A 37 16.27 -9.90 -2.90
C ARG A 37 15.46 -9.74 -4.19
N VAL A 38 14.75 -10.78 -4.62
CA VAL A 38 13.89 -10.72 -5.82
C VAL A 38 12.74 -9.75 -5.59
N ARG A 39 12.02 -9.88 -4.46
CA ARG A 39 10.89 -9.04 -4.10
C ARG A 39 11.27 -7.56 -3.93
N HIS A 40 12.46 -7.31 -3.34
CA HIS A 40 12.98 -5.94 -3.26
C HIS A 40 13.13 -5.32 -4.65
N GLY A 41 13.81 -6.02 -5.57
CA GLY A 41 14.01 -5.51 -6.92
C GLY A 41 12.71 -5.35 -7.72
N GLU A 42 11.71 -6.21 -7.51
CA GLU A 42 10.37 -6.03 -8.10
C GLU A 42 9.69 -4.77 -7.58
N ALA A 43 9.68 -4.56 -6.25
CA ALA A 43 9.04 -3.41 -5.63
C ALA A 43 9.72 -2.08 -5.97
N GLU A 44 11.06 -2.08 -6.02
CA GLU A 44 11.85 -0.91 -6.42
C GLU A 44 11.51 -0.47 -7.86
N ARG A 45 11.51 -1.41 -8.83
CA ARG A 45 11.13 -1.10 -10.21
C ARG A 45 9.67 -0.69 -10.36
N ALA A 46 8.77 -1.30 -9.58
CA ALA A 46 7.36 -0.90 -9.57
C ALA A 46 7.17 0.53 -9.05
N ALA A 47 7.88 0.91 -7.99
CA ALA A 47 7.88 2.28 -7.47
C ALA A 47 8.47 3.27 -8.49
N GLU A 48 9.59 2.91 -9.13
CA GLU A 48 10.20 3.71 -10.20
C GLU A 48 9.23 3.97 -11.36
N ALA A 49 8.47 2.94 -11.78
CA ALA A 49 7.44 3.08 -12.83
C ALA A 49 6.32 4.06 -12.44
N LEU A 50 6.08 4.25 -11.15
CA LEU A 50 5.14 5.24 -10.61
C LEU A 50 5.79 6.60 -10.32
N GLY A 51 7.10 6.74 -10.48
CA GLY A 51 7.85 7.95 -10.11
C GLY A 51 7.89 8.17 -8.60
N ALA A 52 7.89 7.10 -7.81
CA ALA A 52 7.92 7.12 -6.35
C ALA A 52 9.21 6.53 -5.79
N ASP A 53 9.60 6.96 -4.58
CA ASP A 53 10.66 6.32 -3.81
C ASP A 53 10.15 4.99 -3.22
N PHE A 54 11.05 4.01 -3.06
CA PHE A 54 10.77 2.76 -2.37
C PHE A 54 11.69 2.56 -1.17
N HIS A 55 11.12 2.08 -0.07
CA HIS A 55 11.86 1.66 1.11
C HIS A 55 11.18 0.45 1.77
N CYS A 56 11.97 -0.53 2.23
CA CYS A 56 11.46 -1.67 3.00
C CYS A 56 12.08 -1.69 4.39
N LEU A 57 11.24 -1.84 5.41
CA LEU A 57 11.66 -1.88 6.81
C LEU A 57 12.06 -3.28 7.28
N ASP A 58 11.69 -4.33 6.52
CA ASP A 58 12.04 -5.73 6.81
C ASP A 58 11.65 -6.20 8.23
N LEU A 59 10.42 -5.89 8.65
CA LEU A 59 9.90 -6.21 9.98
C LEU A 59 9.38 -7.65 10.12
N GLY A 60 9.71 -8.51 9.17
CA GLY A 60 9.26 -9.89 9.10
C GLY A 60 7.96 -10.07 8.33
N ASP A 61 7.67 -11.33 7.99
CA ASP A 61 6.52 -11.74 7.17
C ASP A 61 6.00 -13.08 7.68
N TYR A 62 4.70 -13.20 7.84
CA TYR A 62 4.01 -14.39 8.31
C TYR A 62 4.70 -15.08 9.51
N PRO A 63 4.71 -14.42 10.68
CA PRO A 63 3.95 -13.21 11.00
C PRO A 63 4.77 -11.91 10.88
N LEU A 64 4.10 -10.82 10.51
CA LEU A 64 4.59 -9.46 10.70
C LEU A 64 4.57 -9.13 12.20
N GLN A 65 5.72 -8.70 12.74
CA GLN A 65 5.87 -8.38 14.17
C GLN A 65 6.16 -6.90 14.37
N ILE A 66 5.32 -6.25 15.17
CA ILE A 66 5.43 -4.82 15.46
C ILE A 66 5.64 -4.61 16.96
N ASP A 67 6.87 -4.33 17.31
CA ASP A 67 7.27 -3.88 18.65
C ASP A 67 7.38 -2.33 18.69
N THR A 68 7.90 -1.81 19.80
CA THR A 68 8.10 -0.37 19.98
C THR A 68 9.09 0.21 18.98
N ASP A 69 10.19 -0.49 18.74
CA ASP A 69 11.25 -0.04 17.83
C ASP A 69 10.73 0.02 16.38
N ALA A 70 9.94 -0.98 15.96
CA ALA A 70 9.28 -0.98 14.66
C ALA A 70 8.29 0.18 14.50
N LEU A 71 7.50 0.48 15.54
CA LEU A 71 6.59 1.64 15.52
C LEU A 71 7.36 2.97 15.41
N GLU A 72 8.47 3.10 16.12
CA GLU A 72 9.34 4.28 16.03
C GLU A 72 9.94 4.42 14.63
N GLN A 73 10.43 3.33 14.02
CA GLN A 73 10.93 3.34 12.64
C GLN A 73 9.88 3.81 11.64
N ILE A 74 8.64 3.28 11.72
CA ILE A 74 7.55 3.70 10.84
C ILE A 74 7.24 5.19 11.07
N SER A 75 7.22 5.65 12.33
CA SER A 75 6.99 7.05 12.68
C SER A 75 8.08 7.99 12.14
N GLU A 76 9.36 7.56 12.21
CA GLU A 76 10.49 8.32 11.65
C GLU A 76 10.35 8.50 10.14
N VAL A 77 10.00 7.43 9.40
CA VAL A 77 9.78 7.50 7.95
C VAL A 77 8.61 8.44 7.61
N ILE A 78 7.53 8.41 8.41
CA ILE A 78 6.39 9.32 8.22
C ILE A 78 6.82 10.78 8.47
N ARG A 79 7.61 11.06 9.52
CA ARG A 79 8.10 12.41 9.81
C ARG A 79 9.09 12.92 8.77
N GLU A 80 9.99 12.05 8.31
CA GLU A 80 10.97 12.37 7.28
C GLU A 80 10.29 12.82 5.99
N PHE A 81 9.32 12.06 5.51
CA PHE A 81 8.61 12.34 4.27
C PHE A 81 7.55 13.44 4.42
N ALA A 82 6.97 13.58 5.61
CA ALA A 82 5.91 14.54 5.94
C ALA A 82 4.74 14.53 4.94
N PRO A 83 4.06 13.38 4.74
CA PRO A 83 3.03 13.25 3.72
C PRO A 83 1.78 14.06 4.05
N ASP A 84 1.08 14.56 3.02
CA ASP A 84 -0.27 15.10 3.16
C ASP A 84 -1.31 13.97 3.28
N VAL A 85 -1.05 12.84 2.62
CA VAL A 85 -1.94 11.66 2.57
C VAL A 85 -1.12 10.41 2.88
N LEU A 86 -1.64 9.58 3.78
CA LEU A 86 -1.12 8.28 4.14
C LEU A 86 -2.15 7.21 3.77
N ILE A 87 -1.72 6.19 3.05
CA ILE A 87 -2.59 5.13 2.55
C ILE A 87 -2.08 3.78 3.07
N THR A 88 -2.96 2.94 3.62
CA THR A 88 -2.60 1.62 4.13
C THR A 88 -3.73 0.60 3.93
N HIS A 89 -3.55 -0.59 4.47
CA HIS A 89 -4.54 -1.68 4.46
C HIS A 89 -5.80 -1.35 5.27
N THR A 90 -6.85 -2.15 5.07
CA THR A 90 -8.02 -2.21 5.96
C THR A 90 -7.65 -2.83 7.31
N ASP A 91 -8.44 -2.53 8.34
CA ASP A 91 -8.30 -3.09 9.70
C ASP A 91 -8.77 -4.56 9.82
N THR A 92 -9.35 -5.08 8.76
CA THR A 92 -9.88 -6.44 8.66
C THR A 92 -9.46 -7.05 7.34
N ASP A 93 -8.82 -8.21 7.39
CA ASP A 93 -8.55 -9.07 6.23
C ASP A 93 -8.51 -10.54 6.68
N PRO A 94 -9.54 -11.35 6.36
CA PRO A 94 -9.58 -12.75 6.79
C PRO A 94 -8.60 -13.66 6.03
N PHE A 95 -7.97 -13.18 4.95
CA PHE A 95 -7.07 -13.97 4.11
C PHE A 95 -5.59 -13.68 4.37
N ASN A 96 -5.29 -12.49 4.90
CA ASN A 96 -3.92 -12.11 5.23
C ASN A 96 -3.85 -11.47 6.62
N PRO A 97 -3.41 -12.22 7.65
CA PRO A 97 -3.39 -11.74 9.03
C PRO A 97 -2.41 -10.59 9.26
N ASP A 98 -1.43 -10.38 8.37
CA ASP A 98 -0.44 -9.31 8.50
C ASP A 98 -0.99 -7.94 8.05
N HIS A 99 -2.03 -7.91 7.19
CA HIS A 99 -2.64 -6.66 6.74
C HIS A 99 -3.28 -5.86 7.89
N PRO A 100 -4.11 -6.44 8.78
CA PRO A 100 -4.61 -5.73 9.96
C PRO A 100 -3.52 -5.30 10.95
N VAL A 101 -2.44 -6.07 11.04
CA VAL A 101 -1.26 -5.68 11.85
C VAL A 101 -0.59 -4.45 11.25
N ALA A 102 -0.38 -4.43 9.93
CA ALA A 102 0.16 -3.29 9.21
C ALA A 102 -0.74 -2.04 9.36
N HIS A 103 -2.07 -2.18 9.21
CA HIS A 103 -3.02 -1.09 9.46
C HIS A 103 -2.82 -0.49 10.85
N THR A 104 -2.84 -1.32 11.88
CA THR A 104 -2.72 -0.88 13.27
C THR A 104 -1.39 -0.20 13.55
N ALA A 105 -0.30 -0.74 12.99
CA ALA A 105 1.04 -0.16 13.14
C ALA A 105 1.13 1.23 12.50
N VAL A 106 0.61 1.36 11.28
CA VAL A 106 0.65 2.63 10.52
C VAL A 106 -0.21 3.70 11.20
N ASP A 107 -1.41 3.37 11.70
CA ASP A 107 -2.26 4.35 12.42
C ASP A 107 -1.61 4.82 13.73
N ARG A 108 -1.00 3.90 14.49
CA ARG A 108 -0.23 4.26 15.70
C ARG A 108 0.98 5.12 15.36
N ALA A 109 1.77 4.74 14.37
CA ALA A 109 2.96 5.48 13.94
C ALA A 109 2.60 6.88 13.42
N ARG A 110 1.49 7.03 12.69
CA ARG A 110 0.92 8.31 12.27
C ARG A 110 0.63 9.22 13.48
N SER A 111 0.08 8.65 14.53
CA SER A 111 -0.20 9.38 15.77
C SER A 111 1.09 9.76 16.51
N LEU A 112 2.09 8.89 16.54
CA LEU A 112 3.42 9.20 17.10
C LEU A 112 4.11 10.30 16.30
N ALA A 113 4.05 10.27 14.97
CA ALA A 113 4.63 11.29 14.11
C ALA A 113 4.05 12.70 14.36
N ALA A 114 2.78 12.77 14.78
CA ALA A 114 2.12 14.01 15.16
C ALA A 114 2.34 14.41 16.63
N GLY A 115 2.89 13.52 17.45
CA GLY A 115 3.09 13.74 18.89
C GLY A 115 4.29 14.64 19.20
N ALA A 116 4.05 15.84 19.73
CA ALA A 116 5.11 16.82 20.01
C ALA A 116 6.12 16.34 21.06
N GLY A 117 5.74 15.43 21.96
CA GLY A 117 6.62 14.88 23.00
C GLY A 117 7.39 13.62 22.57
N VAL A 118 7.14 13.11 21.36
CA VAL A 118 7.84 11.92 20.84
C VAL A 118 9.19 12.36 20.29
N GLN A 119 10.26 11.73 20.81
CA GLN A 119 11.64 12.00 20.36
C GLN A 119 11.83 11.55 18.92
N SER A 120 12.48 12.35 18.10
CA SER A 120 12.74 12.06 16.69
C SER A 120 13.83 12.98 16.14
N ALA A 121 14.54 12.53 15.09
CA ALA A 121 15.46 13.35 14.33
C ALA A 121 14.72 14.40 13.46
N PHE A 122 13.44 14.20 13.17
CA PHE A 122 12.61 15.05 12.32
C PHE A 122 11.59 15.84 13.13
N ARG A 123 11.09 16.93 12.55
CA ARG A 123 10.06 17.77 13.18
C ARG A 123 8.73 17.00 13.27
N THR A 124 7.97 17.32 14.30
CA THR A 124 6.56 16.93 14.40
C THR A 124 5.77 17.44 13.20
N ILE A 125 4.92 16.60 12.64
CA ILE A 125 4.09 16.92 11.48
C ILE A 125 2.62 17.08 11.86
N LYS A 126 1.86 17.75 11.00
CA LYS A 126 0.39 17.66 11.05
C LYS A 126 -0.01 16.22 10.70
N PRO A 127 -0.99 15.63 11.40
CA PRO A 127 -1.50 14.31 11.03
C PRO A 127 -1.94 14.29 9.56
N PRO A 128 -1.39 13.40 8.71
CA PRO A 128 -1.81 13.28 7.32
C PRO A 128 -3.26 12.79 7.21
N GLU A 129 -3.91 13.05 6.08
CA GLU A 129 -5.16 12.37 5.74
C GLU A 129 -4.91 10.85 5.74
N PHE A 130 -5.86 10.08 6.29
CA PHE A 130 -5.71 8.65 6.45
C PHE A 130 -6.72 7.91 5.60
N LEU A 131 -6.22 7.21 4.58
CA LEU A 131 -7.00 6.47 3.62
C LEU A 131 -6.62 4.98 3.66
N LEU A 132 -7.59 4.14 3.37
CA LEU A 132 -7.37 2.71 3.16
C LEU A 132 -7.54 2.42 1.68
N PHE A 133 -6.60 1.70 1.07
CA PHE A 133 -6.75 1.22 -0.30
C PHE A 133 -7.68 0.01 -0.35
N GLU A 134 -8.26 -0.23 -1.53
CA GLU A 134 -9.18 -1.34 -1.75
C GLU A 134 -8.46 -2.69 -1.65
N PRO A 135 -8.84 -3.56 -0.71
CA PRO A 135 -8.25 -4.90 -0.60
C PRO A 135 -8.74 -5.81 -1.73
N HIS A 136 -8.10 -6.98 -1.85
CA HIS A 136 -8.46 -7.96 -2.88
C HIS A 136 -9.93 -8.40 -2.80
N GLN A 137 -10.48 -8.53 -1.60
CA GLN A 137 -11.86 -8.94 -1.35
C GLN A 137 -12.55 -7.92 -0.43
N PRO A 138 -12.98 -6.77 -0.98
CA PRO A 138 -13.44 -5.63 -0.20
C PRO A 138 -14.64 -5.94 0.67
N GLU A 139 -15.55 -6.82 0.22
CA GLU A 139 -16.78 -7.19 0.93
C GLU A 139 -16.48 -7.93 2.25
N LEU A 140 -15.36 -8.66 2.32
CA LEU A 140 -14.93 -9.42 3.48
C LEU A 140 -13.96 -8.64 4.38
N CYS A 141 -13.48 -7.51 3.90
CA CYS A 141 -12.53 -6.64 4.60
C CYS A 141 -13.19 -5.35 5.12
N ASN A 142 -14.52 -5.32 5.26
CA ASN A 142 -15.29 -4.16 5.72
C ASN A 142 -14.99 -2.88 4.90
N PHE A 143 -14.58 -3.02 3.63
CA PHE A 143 -14.20 -1.90 2.80
C PHE A 143 -15.43 -1.26 2.14
N MET A 144 -15.71 -0.02 2.52
CA MET A 144 -16.74 0.82 1.89
C MET A 144 -16.07 1.99 1.17
N PRO A 145 -16.05 2.03 -0.17
CA PRO A 145 -15.42 3.12 -0.90
C PRO A 145 -16.11 4.45 -0.62
N THR A 146 -15.35 5.44 -0.18
CA THR A 146 -15.82 6.81 0.08
C THR A 146 -15.17 7.83 -0.84
N THR A 147 -14.12 7.44 -1.56
CA THR A 147 -13.38 8.29 -2.47
C THR A 147 -13.01 7.49 -3.70
N PHE A 148 -13.26 8.06 -4.88
CA PHE A 148 -12.78 7.54 -6.16
C PHE A 148 -11.77 8.50 -6.75
N VAL A 149 -10.66 7.98 -7.23
CA VAL A 149 -9.64 8.74 -7.97
C VAL A 149 -9.68 8.29 -9.43
N ASP A 150 -9.93 9.23 -10.35
CA ASP A 150 -9.84 8.98 -11.78
C ASP A 150 -8.39 8.71 -12.16
N ILE A 151 -8.12 7.48 -12.58
CA ILE A 151 -6.78 7.05 -13.05
C ILE A 151 -6.75 6.83 -14.57
N THR A 152 -7.81 7.22 -15.30
CA THR A 152 -7.87 7.08 -16.76
C THR A 152 -6.63 7.63 -17.45
N PRO A 153 -6.11 8.82 -17.07
CA PRO A 153 -4.94 9.39 -17.73
C PRO A 153 -3.61 8.67 -17.40
N VAL A 154 -3.60 7.85 -16.35
CA VAL A 154 -2.36 7.23 -15.81
C VAL A 154 -2.45 5.70 -15.69
N ILE A 155 -3.47 5.08 -16.27
CA ILE A 155 -3.68 3.61 -16.18
C ILE A 155 -2.46 2.83 -16.69
N GLU A 156 -1.75 3.32 -17.70
CA GLU A 156 -0.58 2.64 -18.25
C GLU A 156 0.61 2.65 -17.26
N ALA A 157 0.74 3.69 -16.43
CA ALA A 157 1.75 3.70 -15.36
C ALA A 157 1.43 2.63 -14.30
N LYS A 158 0.15 2.50 -13.92
CA LYS A 158 -0.30 1.42 -13.01
C LYS A 158 0.00 0.04 -13.59
N VAL A 159 -0.32 -0.19 -14.87
CA VAL A 159 -0.07 -1.47 -15.55
C VAL A 159 1.43 -1.76 -15.63
N ALA A 160 2.26 -0.77 -15.93
CA ALA A 160 3.71 -0.90 -15.94
C ALA A 160 4.26 -1.31 -14.56
N ALA A 161 3.83 -0.63 -13.50
CA ALA A 161 4.23 -0.97 -12.13
C ALA A 161 3.81 -2.40 -11.73
N MET A 162 2.56 -2.80 -12.03
CA MET A 162 2.10 -4.16 -11.77
C MET A 162 2.90 -5.22 -12.55
N SER A 163 3.37 -4.88 -13.76
CA SER A 163 4.14 -5.81 -14.60
C SER A 163 5.52 -6.13 -14.02
N GLU A 164 6.06 -5.30 -13.14
CA GLU A 164 7.30 -5.57 -12.43
C GLU A 164 7.12 -6.58 -11.29
N MET A 165 5.91 -6.73 -10.75
CA MET A 165 5.59 -7.65 -9.65
C MET A 165 5.36 -9.09 -10.16
N LYS A 166 6.40 -9.72 -10.68
CA LYS A 166 6.34 -11.04 -11.38
C LYS A 166 5.96 -12.18 -10.44
N ALA A 167 6.37 -12.12 -9.19
CA ALA A 167 5.99 -13.10 -8.16
C ALA A 167 4.46 -13.14 -7.93
N GLN A 168 3.73 -12.11 -8.36
CA GLN A 168 2.27 -11.98 -8.23
C GLN A 168 1.60 -11.67 -9.57
N ALA A 169 2.15 -12.13 -10.69
CA ALA A 169 1.66 -11.84 -12.04
C ALA A 169 0.17 -12.17 -12.25
N TYR A 170 -0.36 -13.16 -11.53
CA TYR A 170 -1.76 -13.57 -11.58
C TYR A 170 -2.74 -12.47 -11.13
N LEU A 171 -2.28 -11.47 -10.37
CA LEU A 171 -3.11 -10.35 -9.92
C LEU A 171 -3.27 -9.23 -10.95
N GLN A 172 -2.45 -9.19 -12.00
CA GLN A 172 -2.45 -8.07 -12.96
C GLN A 172 -3.79 -7.92 -13.67
N THR A 173 -4.35 -9.02 -14.19
CA THR A 173 -5.66 -9.01 -14.85
C THR A 173 -6.75 -8.58 -13.87
N TYR A 174 -6.76 -9.15 -12.68
CA TYR A 174 -7.73 -8.84 -11.64
C TYR A 174 -7.77 -7.33 -11.29
N TYR A 175 -6.63 -6.71 -11.03
CA TYR A 175 -6.61 -5.31 -10.66
C TYR A 175 -6.87 -4.36 -11.85
N ARG A 176 -6.60 -4.79 -13.08
CA ARG A 176 -7.00 -4.04 -14.27
C ARG A 176 -8.53 -4.04 -14.41
N GLU A 177 -9.18 -5.19 -14.32
CA GLU A 177 -10.65 -5.31 -14.34
C GLU A 177 -11.30 -4.55 -13.18
N ARG A 178 -10.67 -4.56 -12.00
CA ARG A 178 -11.11 -3.79 -10.85
C ARG A 178 -11.10 -2.29 -11.14
N ALA A 179 -10.05 -1.78 -11.79
CA ALA A 179 -9.96 -0.37 -12.16
C ALA A 179 -11.09 0.03 -13.15
N ASP A 180 -11.41 -0.81 -14.14
CA ASP A 180 -12.52 -0.59 -15.07
C ASP A 180 -13.86 -0.59 -14.32
N HIS A 181 -14.07 -1.52 -13.39
CA HIS A 181 -15.27 -1.61 -12.57
C HIS A 181 -15.44 -0.36 -11.69
N ARG A 182 -14.36 0.12 -11.06
CA ARG A 182 -14.39 1.35 -10.25
C ARG A 182 -14.56 2.60 -11.10
N GLY A 183 -14.06 2.60 -12.35
CA GLY A 183 -14.36 3.64 -13.34
C GLY A 183 -15.86 3.77 -13.62
N ASN A 184 -16.58 2.63 -13.74
CA ASN A 184 -18.03 2.61 -13.87
C ASN A 184 -18.74 3.26 -12.65
N HIS A 185 -18.30 2.94 -11.44
CA HIS A 185 -18.85 3.54 -10.23
C HIS A 185 -18.58 5.04 -10.16
N ALA A 186 -17.34 5.45 -10.43
CA ALA A 186 -16.94 6.87 -10.43
C ALA A 186 -17.74 7.71 -11.43
N ARG A 187 -17.99 7.18 -12.66
CA ARG A 187 -18.86 7.83 -13.65
C ARG A 187 -20.28 8.07 -13.11
N ARG A 188 -20.85 7.04 -12.48
CA ARG A 188 -22.22 7.15 -11.95
C ARG A 188 -22.30 8.12 -10.78
N ALA A 189 -21.29 8.15 -9.94
CA ALA A 189 -21.24 9.04 -8.78
C ALA A 189 -21.02 10.50 -9.15
N SER A 190 -20.20 10.78 -10.18
CA SER A 190 -19.82 12.13 -10.57
C SER A 190 -20.61 12.70 -11.75
N GLY A 191 -21.25 11.85 -12.56
CA GLY A 191 -21.85 12.25 -13.85
C GLY A 191 -20.80 12.51 -14.95
N ASN A 192 -19.50 12.31 -14.69
CA ASN A 192 -18.44 12.52 -15.68
C ASN A 192 -18.25 11.28 -16.55
N SER A 193 -18.69 11.35 -17.83
CA SER A 193 -18.61 10.24 -18.79
C SER A 193 -17.20 9.88 -19.24
N GLU A 194 -16.20 10.75 -19.04
CA GLU A 194 -14.83 10.56 -19.48
C GLU A 194 -14.03 9.60 -18.61
N ILE A 195 -14.46 9.39 -17.35
CA ILE A 195 -13.79 8.46 -16.44
C ILE A 195 -13.97 7.03 -16.95
N ARG A 196 -12.88 6.35 -17.26
CA ARG A 196 -12.87 4.94 -17.68
C ARG A 196 -12.40 4.02 -16.58
N GLN A 197 -11.30 4.40 -15.92
CA GLN A 197 -10.66 3.68 -14.85
C GLN A 197 -10.60 4.55 -13.60
N ALA A 198 -10.81 3.92 -12.43
CA ALA A 198 -10.65 4.58 -11.15
C ALA A 198 -10.03 3.64 -10.11
N GLU A 199 -9.45 4.22 -9.09
CA GLU A 199 -9.14 3.55 -7.83
C GLU A 199 -10.10 4.01 -6.74
N ALA A 200 -10.38 3.10 -5.82
CA ALA A 200 -11.26 3.36 -4.69
C ALA A 200 -10.49 3.38 -3.38
N PHE A 201 -10.84 4.34 -2.53
CA PHE A 201 -10.29 4.47 -1.19
C PHE A 201 -11.40 4.62 -0.17
N MET A 202 -11.14 4.17 1.06
CA MET A 202 -12.02 4.40 2.20
C MET A 202 -11.37 5.41 3.14
N ARG A 203 -12.09 6.50 3.45
CA ARG A 203 -11.67 7.44 4.49
C ARG A 203 -12.01 6.90 5.86
N VAL A 204 -11.04 6.90 6.75
CA VAL A 204 -11.25 6.57 8.16
C VAL A 204 -11.73 7.81 8.92
N ILE A 205 -11.15 8.98 8.60
CA ILE A 205 -11.47 10.25 9.24
C ILE A 205 -12.27 11.11 8.25
N PRO A 206 -13.40 11.68 8.66
CA PRO A 206 -14.19 12.56 7.80
C PRO A 206 -13.38 13.74 7.27
N GLN A 207 -13.60 14.08 6.00
CA GLN A 207 -13.01 15.28 5.41
C GLN A 207 -13.70 16.52 5.93
N VAL A 208 -12.93 17.52 6.32
CA VAL A 208 -13.43 18.86 6.67
C VAL A 208 -13.18 19.79 5.48
N VAL A 209 -14.23 20.39 4.96
CA VAL A 209 -14.15 21.38 3.88
C VAL A 209 -14.69 22.73 4.38
N ASN A 210 -14.16 23.81 3.84
CA ASN A 210 -14.55 25.18 4.26
C ASN A 210 -15.82 25.67 3.55
N ALA A 211 -16.21 25.02 2.46
CA ALA A 211 -17.44 25.31 1.70
C ALA A 211 -17.87 24.07 0.91
N LEU A 212 -19.15 24.01 0.56
CA LEU A 212 -19.74 23.04 -0.37
C LEU A 212 -20.08 23.74 -1.67
#